data_b665d1f6efbffe1cf3ff8e8d37780701
#
_entry.id   b665d1f6efbffe1cf3ff8e8d37780701
#
_cell.length_a   1.000
_cell.length_b   1.000
_cell.length_c   1.000
_cell.angle_alpha   90.00
_cell.angle_beta   90.00
_cell.angle_gamma   90.00
#
_symmetry.space_group_name_H-M   'P 1'
#
loop_
_entity.id
_entity.type
_entity.pdbx_description
1 polymer ?
#
loop_
_entity_poly.entity_id
_entity_poly.type
_entity_poly.pdbx_seq_one_letter_code
_entity_poly.pdbx_strand_id
1 'polypeptide(L)'
;MAYTYTYPRMQVTVDAVIIRPADDGEEVLLIERKHEPFEGCWALPGGFVDMDETLVDAAKRELYEETGLIVEQLTQLHTFDGVNRDPRGRTISIVFIGFASPGSRIKAGDDASSADWFSFDALPPLAFDHDKVLEMARKKISSY
;
A
#
# COMPACT_ATOMS: atom_id res chain seq x y z
N MET A 1 -17.31 13.60 14.36
CA MET A 1 -18.73 13.64 13.96
C MET A 1 -19.13 12.30 13.39
N ALA A 2 -20.24 11.77 13.85
CA ALA A 2 -20.79 10.50 13.36
C ALA A 2 -21.70 10.75 12.16
N TYR A 3 -21.62 9.86 11.18
CA TYR A 3 -22.51 9.91 10.01
C TYR A 3 -23.42 8.70 10.02
N THR A 4 -24.69 8.93 9.71
CA THR A 4 -25.69 7.86 9.57
C THR A 4 -26.22 7.89 8.15
N TYR A 5 -26.26 6.70 7.51
CA TYR A 5 -26.68 6.58 6.12
C TYR A 5 -27.90 5.68 5.98
N THR A 6 -28.76 6.03 5.04
CA THR A 6 -29.93 5.22 4.71
C THR A 6 -29.53 3.89 4.07
N TYR A 7 -28.45 3.89 3.31
CA TYR A 7 -27.95 2.72 2.61
C TYR A 7 -26.51 2.42 3.03
N PRO A 8 -26.09 1.15 3.00
CA PRO A 8 -24.69 0.81 3.26
C PRO A 8 -23.75 1.56 2.32
N ARG A 9 -22.60 1.91 2.85
CA ARG A 9 -21.56 2.62 2.10
C ARG A 9 -20.28 1.82 2.04
N MET A 10 -19.66 1.82 0.86
CA MET A 10 -18.35 1.20 0.68
C MET A 10 -17.24 2.17 1.07
N GLN A 11 -16.13 1.60 1.53
CA GLN A 11 -14.95 2.37 1.86
C GLN A 11 -13.99 2.37 0.67
N VAL A 12 -13.22 3.44 0.53
CA VAL A 12 -12.19 3.54 -0.50
C VAL A 12 -10.84 3.73 0.17
N THR A 13 -9.91 2.86 -0.18
CA THR A 13 -8.52 2.96 0.27
C THR A 13 -7.59 3.08 -0.93
N VAL A 14 -6.37 3.52 -0.66
CA VAL A 14 -5.28 3.52 -1.63
C VAL A 14 -4.10 2.78 -1.05
N ASP A 15 -3.34 2.13 -1.90
CA ASP A 15 -2.10 1.46 -1.52
C ASP A 15 -1.02 1.79 -2.56
N ALA A 16 0.23 1.81 -2.12
CA ALA A 16 1.34 2.13 -3.00
C ALA A 16 2.33 0.97 -3.07
N VAL A 17 2.60 0.51 -4.29
CA VAL A 17 3.69 -0.43 -4.58
C VAL A 17 4.89 0.40 -4.97
N ILE A 18 5.85 0.55 -4.07
CA ILE A 18 7.05 1.32 -4.31
C ILE A 18 8.22 0.37 -4.47
N ILE A 19 8.88 0.49 -5.61
CA ILE A 19 9.93 -0.44 -6.03
C ILE A 19 11.25 0.31 -6.13
N ARG A 20 12.32 -0.35 -5.69
CA ARG A 20 13.66 0.17 -5.91
C ARG A 20 14.56 -0.93 -6.45
N PRO A 21 15.58 -0.60 -7.27
CA PRO A 21 16.55 -1.59 -7.70
C PRO A 21 17.44 -2.02 -6.53
N ALA A 22 17.84 -3.29 -6.56
CA ALA A 22 18.77 -3.87 -5.61
C ALA A 22 19.80 -4.70 -6.39
N ASP A 23 20.86 -5.15 -5.73
CA ASP A 23 21.98 -5.85 -6.38
C ASP A 23 21.54 -7.11 -7.13
N ASP A 24 20.56 -7.83 -6.59
CA ASP A 24 20.11 -9.10 -7.14
C ASP A 24 18.63 -9.05 -7.56
N GLY A 25 18.16 -7.90 -8.02
CA GLY A 25 16.79 -7.75 -8.49
C GLY A 25 16.13 -6.49 -7.97
N GLU A 26 14.87 -6.60 -7.60
CA GLU A 26 14.07 -5.48 -7.17
C GLU A 26 13.49 -5.74 -5.79
N GLU A 27 13.33 -4.66 -5.03
CA GLU A 27 12.73 -4.69 -3.70
C GLU A 27 11.47 -3.84 -3.66
N VAL A 28 10.57 -4.22 -2.78
CA VAL A 28 9.31 -3.50 -2.55
C VAL A 28 9.25 -3.02 -1.10
N LEU A 29 8.70 -1.82 -0.93
CA LEU A 29 8.53 -1.20 0.39
C LEU A 29 7.28 -1.73 1.07
N LEU A 30 7.43 -2.22 2.28
CA LEU A 30 6.31 -2.69 3.10
C LEU A 30 6.38 -2.08 4.49
N ILE A 31 5.22 -2.03 5.15
CA ILE A 31 5.12 -1.62 6.55
C ILE A 31 4.58 -2.78 7.37
N GLU A 32 5.00 -2.88 8.62
CA GLU A 32 4.44 -3.86 9.55
C GLU A 32 3.22 -3.25 10.25
N ARG A 33 2.11 -3.98 10.20
CA ARG A 33 0.87 -3.48 10.80
C ARG A 33 0.95 -3.53 12.32
N LYS A 34 0.59 -2.42 12.96
CA LYS A 34 0.64 -2.19 14.39
C LYS A 34 -0.68 -2.58 15.09
N HIS A 35 -1.77 -2.66 14.32
CA HIS A 35 -3.12 -2.88 14.85
C HIS A 35 -3.87 -3.94 14.04
N GLU A 36 -4.89 -4.54 14.67
CA GLU A 36 -5.80 -5.40 13.95
C GLU A 36 -6.62 -4.60 12.91
N PRO A 37 -7.07 -5.21 11.80
CA PRO A 37 -6.83 -6.61 11.42
C PRO A 37 -5.40 -6.84 10.91
N PHE A 38 -4.96 -8.09 10.97
CA PHE A 38 -3.63 -8.53 10.50
C PHE A 38 -2.46 -7.90 11.25
N GLU A 39 -2.63 -7.65 12.55
CA GLU A 39 -1.53 -7.14 13.38
C GLU A 39 -0.31 -8.05 13.27
N GLY A 40 0.86 -7.44 13.08
CA GLY A 40 2.12 -8.16 12.91
C GLY A 40 2.41 -8.63 11.49
N CYS A 41 1.41 -8.63 10.61
CA CYS A 41 1.64 -8.89 9.19
C CYS A 41 2.14 -7.63 8.49
N TRP A 42 2.79 -7.82 7.36
CA TRP A 42 3.29 -6.70 6.56
C TRP A 42 2.28 -6.33 5.48
N ALA A 43 2.29 -5.08 5.08
CA ALA A 43 1.32 -4.55 4.13
C ALA A 43 1.96 -3.47 3.27
N LEU A 44 1.32 -3.19 2.14
CA LEU A 44 1.67 -2.01 1.35
C LEU A 44 1.35 -0.75 2.16
N PRO A 45 2.17 0.30 2.04
CA PRO A 45 1.79 1.60 2.58
C PRO A 45 0.47 2.06 1.96
N GLY A 46 -0.45 2.55 2.77
CA GLY A 46 -1.75 2.99 2.28
C GLY A 46 -2.74 3.22 3.40
N GLY A 47 -3.95 3.60 3.04
CA GLY A 47 -5.00 3.86 4.00
C GLY A 47 -6.22 4.47 3.35
N PHE A 48 -7.11 4.98 4.18
CA PHE A 48 -8.38 5.56 3.71
C PHE A 48 -8.16 6.91 3.06
N VAL A 49 -8.94 7.17 2.00
CA VAL A 49 -8.93 8.44 1.29
C VAL A 49 -9.75 9.45 2.08
N ASP A 50 -9.21 10.64 2.30
CA ASP A 50 -9.94 11.74 2.94
C ASP A 50 -10.91 12.37 1.96
N MET A 51 -11.96 13.01 2.49
CA MET A 51 -13.05 13.54 1.68
C MET A 51 -12.63 14.65 0.71
N ASP A 52 -11.52 15.30 0.97
CA ASP A 52 -11.07 16.47 0.21
C ASP A 52 -9.77 16.23 -0.57
N GLU A 53 -9.39 14.97 -0.77
CA GLU A 53 -8.17 14.66 -1.52
C GLU A 53 -8.44 13.72 -2.69
N THR A 54 -7.58 13.82 -3.72
CA THR A 54 -7.62 12.87 -4.84
C THR A 54 -6.98 11.55 -4.42
N LEU A 55 -7.21 10.50 -5.20
CA LEU A 55 -6.64 9.18 -4.92
C LEU A 55 -5.11 9.22 -4.92
N VAL A 56 -4.51 9.89 -5.89
CA VAL A 56 -3.04 9.95 -5.96
C VAL A 56 -2.46 10.76 -4.81
N ASP A 57 -3.14 11.83 -4.41
CA ASP A 57 -2.67 12.62 -3.26
C ASP A 57 -2.80 11.85 -1.96
N ALA A 58 -3.86 11.06 -1.81
CA ALA A 58 -4.03 10.17 -0.66
C ALA A 58 -2.89 9.14 -0.60
N ALA A 59 -2.55 8.53 -1.73
CA ALA A 59 -1.47 7.55 -1.79
C ALA A 59 -0.13 8.19 -1.41
N LYS A 60 0.16 9.37 -1.90
CA LYS A 60 1.39 10.09 -1.56
C LYS A 60 1.43 10.48 -0.08
N ARG A 61 0.31 10.93 0.46
CA ARG A 61 0.19 11.29 1.88
C ARG A 61 0.42 10.08 2.78
N GLU A 62 -0.27 8.98 2.53
CA GLU A 62 -0.12 7.75 3.32
C GLU A 62 1.30 7.22 3.24
N LEU A 63 1.89 7.22 2.05
CA LEU A 63 3.27 6.80 1.87
C LEU A 63 4.23 7.62 2.74
N TYR A 64 4.06 8.94 2.71
CA TYR A 64 4.90 9.83 3.51
C TYR A 64 4.68 9.65 5.01
N GLU A 65 3.42 9.56 5.44
CA GLU A 65 3.09 9.40 6.86
C GLU A 65 3.65 8.10 7.43
N GLU A 66 3.62 7.02 6.64
CA GLU A 66 4.02 5.70 7.12
C GLU A 66 5.51 5.40 6.93
N THR A 67 6.16 6.00 5.95
CA THR A 67 7.54 5.64 5.59
C THR A 67 8.50 6.82 5.47
N GLY A 68 8.00 8.04 5.47
CA GLY A 68 8.80 9.24 5.25
C GLY A 68 9.25 9.43 3.80
N LEU A 69 8.85 8.54 2.89
CA LEU A 69 9.30 8.58 1.51
C LEU A 69 8.43 9.50 0.66
N ILE A 70 9.08 10.30 -0.19
CA ILE A 70 8.42 11.15 -1.16
C ILE A 70 8.72 10.60 -2.55
N VAL A 71 7.67 10.30 -3.32
CA VAL A 71 7.77 9.84 -4.70
C VAL A 71 6.95 10.80 -5.56
N GLU A 72 7.57 11.37 -6.58
CA GLU A 72 6.91 12.39 -7.39
C GLU A 72 5.82 11.82 -8.28
N GLN A 73 6.05 10.64 -8.85
CA GLN A 73 5.10 10.03 -9.78
C GLN A 73 4.59 8.70 -9.27
N LEU A 74 3.28 8.61 -9.14
CA LEU A 74 2.56 7.37 -8.89
C LEU A 74 1.59 7.14 -10.03
N THR A 75 1.62 5.94 -10.61
CA THR A 75 0.73 5.55 -11.71
C THR A 75 -0.22 4.48 -11.21
N GLN A 76 -1.49 4.56 -11.56
CA GLN A 76 -2.46 3.55 -11.14
C GLN A 76 -2.10 2.20 -11.75
N LEU A 77 -1.95 1.19 -10.89
CA LEU A 77 -1.70 -0.17 -11.29
C LEU A 77 -3.00 -0.90 -11.57
N HIS A 78 -3.90 -0.92 -10.60
CA HIS A 78 -5.15 -1.68 -10.70
C HIS A 78 -6.07 -1.31 -9.53
N THR A 79 -7.36 -1.62 -9.69
CA THR A 79 -8.35 -1.49 -8.62
C THR A 79 -8.71 -2.89 -8.12
N PHE A 80 -8.55 -3.12 -6.82
CA PHE A 80 -8.88 -4.40 -6.19
C PHE A 80 -10.21 -4.28 -5.47
N ASP A 81 -11.17 -5.09 -5.89
CA ASP A 81 -12.56 -4.97 -5.46
C ASP A 81 -13.18 -6.27 -4.95
N GLY A 82 -12.35 -7.24 -4.56
CA GLY A 82 -12.85 -8.48 -3.98
C GLY A 82 -13.83 -8.22 -2.84
N VAL A 83 -14.99 -8.89 -2.84
CA VAL A 83 -16.07 -8.56 -1.92
C VAL A 83 -15.65 -8.71 -0.45
N ASN A 84 -14.85 -9.72 -0.14
CA ASN A 84 -14.42 -10.02 1.22
C ASN A 84 -12.93 -9.78 1.47
N ARG A 85 -12.31 -8.89 0.66
CA ARG A 85 -10.88 -8.64 0.77
C ARG A 85 -10.46 -7.98 2.09
N ASP A 86 -11.36 -7.26 2.74
CA ASP A 86 -11.11 -6.56 4.00
C ASP A 86 -12.15 -6.99 5.03
N PRO A 87 -11.74 -7.56 6.18
CA PRO A 87 -12.69 -8.02 7.19
C PRO A 87 -13.46 -6.90 7.88
N ARG A 88 -13.00 -5.65 7.78
CA ARG A 88 -13.67 -4.50 8.39
C ARG A 88 -14.94 -4.10 7.67
N GLY A 89 -15.08 -4.45 6.37
CA GLY A 89 -16.22 -4.10 5.56
C GLY A 89 -15.88 -4.03 4.09
N ARG A 90 -16.89 -3.77 3.27
CA ARG A 90 -16.72 -3.66 1.81
C ARG A 90 -15.76 -2.52 1.48
N THR A 91 -14.60 -2.85 0.96
CA THR A 91 -13.53 -1.89 0.71
C THR A 91 -12.97 -2.08 -0.70
N ILE A 92 -12.91 -0.99 -1.44
CA ILE A 92 -12.29 -0.95 -2.77
C ILE A 92 -10.96 -0.25 -2.62
N SER A 93 -9.87 -0.89 -3.04
CA SER A 93 -8.54 -0.28 -2.99
C SER A 93 -8.03 0.03 -4.39
N ILE A 94 -7.62 1.26 -4.58
CA ILE A 94 -6.93 1.68 -5.79
C ILE A 94 -5.43 1.63 -5.49
N VAL A 95 -4.72 0.81 -6.25
CA VAL A 95 -3.29 0.58 -6.03
C VAL A 95 -2.49 1.37 -7.07
N PHE A 96 -1.50 2.10 -6.57
CA PHE A 96 -0.56 2.85 -7.39
C PHE A 96 0.81 2.19 -7.36
N ILE A 97 1.58 2.39 -8.42
CA ILE A 97 2.95 1.91 -8.52
C ILE A 97 3.88 3.10 -8.76
N GLY A 98 5.04 3.07 -8.10
CA GLY A 98 6.07 4.08 -8.27
C GLY A 98 7.44 3.50 -8.00
N PHE A 99 8.46 4.28 -8.30
CA PHE A 99 9.85 3.83 -8.21
C PHE A 99 10.66 4.79 -7.35
N ALA A 100 11.46 4.22 -6.45
CA ALA A 100 12.37 4.98 -5.61
C ALA A 100 13.79 4.80 -6.10
N SER A 101 14.63 5.78 -5.83
CA SER A 101 16.05 5.73 -6.17
C SER A 101 16.77 4.67 -5.34
N PRO A 102 17.84 4.04 -5.85
CA PRO A 102 18.68 3.19 -5.03
C PRO A 102 19.18 3.95 -3.79
N GLY A 103 19.16 3.30 -2.64
CA GLY A 103 19.63 3.92 -1.41
C GLY A 103 18.64 4.90 -0.77
N SER A 104 17.40 4.99 -1.27
CA SER A 104 16.37 5.80 -0.62
C SER A 104 16.18 5.39 0.84
N ARG A 105 16.08 6.38 1.72
CA ARG A 105 15.93 6.16 3.15
C ARG A 105 14.47 6.26 3.55
N ILE A 106 14.08 5.37 4.46
CA ILE A 106 12.72 5.30 4.99
C ILE A 106 12.76 5.37 6.51
N LYS A 107 11.62 5.73 7.09
CA LYS A 107 11.43 5.77 8.53
C LYS A 107 9.98 5.41 8.82
N ALA A 108 9.74 4.47 9.75
CA ALA A 108 8.39 4.09 10.13
C ALA A 108 7.65 5.29 10.74
N GLY A 109 6.41 5.48 10.32
CA GLY A 109 5.53 6.50 10.88
C GLY A 109 4.78 6.00 12.10
N ASP A 110 3.84 6.81 12.59
CA ASP A 110 3.16 6.56 13.87
C ASP A 110 2.30 5.30 13.88
N ASP A 111 1.67 4.96 12.76
CA ASP A 111 0.74 3.84 12.67
C ASP A 111 1.39 2.54 12.17
N ALA A 112 2.70 2.53 11.98
CA ALA A 112 3.44 1.36 11.57
C ALA A 112 4.46 0.98 12.64
N SER A 113 4.59 -0.33 12.93
CA SER A 113 5.62 -0.81 13.84
C SER A 113 7.00 -0.67 13.21
N SER A 114 7.10 -0.90 11.91
CA SER A 114 8.32 -0.72 11.14
C SER A 114 8.02 -0.58 9.66
N ALA A 115 9.00 -0.11 8.91
CA ALA A 115 8.96 -0.05 7.45
C ALA A 115 10.28 -0.60 6.94
N ASP A 116 10.25 -1.39 5.87
CA ASP A 116 11.45 -2.01 5.32
C ASP A 116 11.27 -2.40 3.86
N TRP A 117 12.39 -2.68 3.23
CA TRP A 117 12.43 -3.15 1.84
C TRP A 117 12.58 -4.67 1.82
N PHE A 118 11.82 -5.31 0.94
CA PHE A 118 11.82 -6.77 0.80
C PHE A 118 12.02 -7.17 -0.64
N SER A 119 12.85 -8.19 -0.86
CA SER A 119 12.92 -8.83 -2.16
C SER A 119 11.59 -9.49 -2.51
N PHE A 120 11.19 -9.44 -3.78
CA PHE A 120 10.00 -10.16 -4.23
C PHE A 120 10.12 -11.68 -4.05
N ASP A 121 11.33 -12.20 -3.91
CA ASP A 121 11.57 -13.64 -3.71
C ASP A 121 11.57 -14.03 -2.23
N ALA A 122 11.49 -13.06 -1.32
CA ALA A 122 11.56 -13.30 0.13
C ALA A 122 10.58 -12.40 0.88
N LEU A 123 9.31 -12.43 0.48
CA LEU A 123 8.26 -11.60 1.08
C LEU A 123 7.85 -12.16 2.45
N PRO A 124 7.57 -11.29 3.43
CA PRO A 124 7.03 -11.70 4.72
C PRO A 124 5.54 -12.06 4.61
N PRO A 125 4.91 -12.58 5.69
CA PRO A 125 3.46 -12.75 5.70
C PRO A 125 2.77 -11.41 5.44
N LEU A 126 1.84 -11.40 4.47
CA LEU A 126 1.18 -10.19 4.00
C LEU A 126 -0.26 -10.12 4.47
N ALA A 127 -0.72 -8.89 4.75
CA ALA A 127 -2.09 -8.59 5.15
C ALA A 127 -3.00 -8.52 3.92
N PHE A 128 -4.30 -8.69 4.16
CA PHE A 128 -5.35 -8.53 3.14
C PHE A 128 -5.08 -9.42 1.92
N ASP A 129 -5.28 -8.86 0.72
CA ASP A 129 -4.95 -9.49 -0.55
C ASP A 129 -3.68 -8.93 -1.17
N HIS A 130 -2.77 -8.39 -0.33
CA HIS A 130 -1.55 -7.73 -0.83
C HIS A 130 -0.60 -8.70 -1.52
N ASP A 131 -0.68 -9.99 -1.23
CA ASP A 131 0.03 -11.02 -2.00
C ASP A 131 -0.38 -11.00 -3.48
N LYS A 132 -1.66 -10.87 -3.75
CA LYS A 132 -2.20 -10.78 -5.12
C LYS A 132 -1.78 -9.48 -5.80
N VAL A 133 -1.76 -8.39 -5.03
CA VAL A 133 -1.33 -7.09 -5.53
C VAL A 133 0.14 -7.17 -5.99
N LEU A 134 1.00 -7.75 -5.15
CA LEU A 134 2.42 -7.85 -5.47
C LEU A 134 2.69 -8.80 -6.63
N GLU A 135 1.91 -9.87 -6.76
CA GLU A 135 2.00 -10.75 -7.90
C GLU A 135 1.71 -10.00 -9.21
N MET A 136 0.65 -9.19 -9.23
CA MET A 136 0.31 -8.36 -10.38
C MET A 136 1.39 -7.31 -10.66
N ALA A 137 1.89 -6.66 -9.62
CA ALA A 137 2.95 -5.66 -9.75
C ALA A 137 4.22 -6.25 -10.34
N ARG A 138 4.60 -7.44 -9.90
CA ARG A 138 5.80 -8.14 -10.40
C ARG A 138 5.68 -8.43 -11.89
N LYS A 139 4.51 -8.86 -12.34
CA LYS A 139 4.24 -9.10 -13.76
C LYS A 139 4.32 -7.80 -14.56
N LYS A 140 3.80 -6.72 -14.01
CA LYS A 140 3.82 -5.41 -14.67
C LYS A 140 5.23 -4.89 -14.85
N ILE A 141 6.07 -5.03 -13.83
CA ILE A 141 7.47 -4.61 -13.88
C ILE A 141 8.23 -5.37 -14.95
N SER A 142 7.99 -6.67 -15.06
CA SER A 142 8.68 -7.54 -16.03
C SER A 142 8.34 -7.20 -17.47
N SER A 143 7.27 -6.43 -17.72
CA SER A 143 6.86 -6.04 -19.06
C SER A 143 7.41 -4.68 -19.52
N TYR A 144 8.18 -4.01 -18.67
CA TYR A 144 8.83 -2.75 -19.03
C TYR A 144 10.13 -2.98 -19.80
#